data_a84cb9dd7e0539a44c5d32bc6b1a75cb
#
_entry.id   a84cb9dd7e0539a44c5d32bc6b1a75cb
#
_cell.length_a   1.000
_cell.length_b   1.000
_cell.length_c   1.000
_cell.angle_alpha   90.00
_cell.angle_beta   90.00
_cell.angle_gamma   90.00
#
_symmetry.space_group_name_H-M   'P 1'
#
loop_
_entity.id
_entity.type
_entity.pdbx_description
1 polymer ?
#
loop_
_entity_poly.entity_id
_entity_poly.type
_entity_poly.pdbx_seq_one_letter_code
_entity_poly.pdbx_strand_id
1 'polypeptide(L)'
;MIKRMLNAGYYLNLGIFPAVPMKNTGIRFTITRLHTFSQIEQMIATMAAEFPKALAEEGLTMEQIYKAFKLPIPEEALLDKAVSSVISQSLNLTVTHATSIADIDKGLWNGLFEDKGNFDWDSLLMLEKSFAHNALPEDNWKFDYVIVKDLQDCPVVATFLTTSLYKDDMLAPKSVSEQVELKRASDPYCLTSTVIATGSLITEGEHLFINRQSPLWQDAMQLLFDKIYVLQEQNKAANIMLRDFSHVDDALDSFFVDNGFFKIAMPDNYTVDLNSIANEVELLESFSANSKKSYRKYVQRHADKFTVQVHQSATAEEIDYWYSLYCNTKNNNLSLNTFALTKKLFTQMVMQRNWETISLTIRPEYDYEGLGNKPVAVIFCNKTTNSFIPVIIGMDYTYRNTYFPYRQALYQVIVRALQLNSKKVHLGFSAGIEKRKVGALPMPTYAYMQTKDTYNIEAIAALSTYTGSLGKNIQ
;
A
#
# COMPACT_ATOMS: atom_id res chain seq x y z
N MET A 1 12.69 5.47 -31.55
CA MET A 1 13.88 6.36 -31.68
C MET A 1 15.19 5.62 -31.85
N ILE A 2 15.63 4.73 -30.93
CA ILE A 2 16.93 4.04 -31.00
C ILE A 2 17.11 3.25 -32.31
N LYS A 3 16.11 2.47 -32.74
CA LYS A 3 16.16 1.74 -34.02
C LYS A 3 16.39 2.66 -35.22
N ARG A 4 15.79 3.86 -35.21
CA ARG A 4 15.96 4.87 -36.26
C ARG A 4 17.38 5.41 -36.32
N MET A 5 17.96 5.71 -35.15
CA MET A 5 19.35 6.16 -35.05
C MET A 5 20.35 5.07 -35.43
N LEU A 6 20.12 3.81 -35.03
CA LEU A 6 20.92 2.65 -35.47
C LEU A 6 20.90 2.49 -37.00
N ASN A 7 19.72 2.62 -37.63
CA ASN A 7 19.59 2.57 -39.09
C ASN A 7 20.29 3.74 -39.78
N ALA A 8 20.41 4.88 -39.10
CA ALA A 8 21.18 6.03 -39.57
C ALA A 8 22.69 5.93 -39.28
N GLY A 9 23.15 4.82 -38.74
CA GLY A 9 24.59 4.56 -38.50
C GLY A 9 25.11 5.01 -37.13
N TYR A 10 24.23 5.41 -36.20
CA TYR A 10 24.62 5.86 -34.86
C TYR A 10 24.27 4.82 -33.79
N TYR A 11 25.29 4.37 -33.06
CA TYR A 11 25.09 3.48 -31.93
C TYR A 11 24.78 4.25 -30.64
N LEU A 12 23.58 4.09 -30.12
CA LEU A 12 23.08 4.75 -28.93
C LEU A 12 22.59 3.72 -27.91
N ASN A 13 22.72 4.03 -26.64
CA ASN A 13 22.21 3.20 -25.57
C ASN A 13 20.88 3.77 -25.03
N LEU A 14 20.00 2.87 -24.63
CA LEU A 14 18.76 3.22 -23.95
C LEU A 14 19.02 3.45 -22.47
N GLY A 15 18.67 4.62 -21.98
CA GLY A 15 18.62 4.90 -20.54
C GLY A 15 17.22 4.58 -20.03
N ILE A 16 17.05 3.41 -19.39
CA ILE A 16 15.78 2.95 -18.83
C ILE A 16 15.95 2.64 -17.35
N PHE A 17 14.81 2.49 -16.65
CA PHE A 17 14.83 1.99 -15.27
C PHE A 17 15.59 0.64 -15.18
N PRO A 18 16.41 0.43 -14.15
CA PRO A 18 16.64 1.31 -12.99
C PRO A 18 17.73 2.38 -13.16
N ALA A 19 18.41 2.44 -14.33
CA ALA A 19 19.48 3.41 -14.56
C ALA A 19 19.02 4.87 -14.58
N VAL A 20 17.75 5.09 -14.92
CA VAL A 20 17.07 6.39 -14.81
C VAL A 20 15.63 6.15 -14.36
N PRO A 21 14.96 7.13 -13.70
CA PRO A 21 13.53 7.05 -13.41
C PRO A 21 12.72 6.78 -14.69
N MET A 22 11.66 5.95 -14.61
CA MET A 22 10.89 5.54 -15.81
C MET A 22 10.40 6.73 -16.63
N LYS A 23 9.88 7.77 -15.98
CA LYS A 23 9.42 9.00 -16.64
C LYS A 23 10.53 9.81 -17.32
N ASN A 24 11.79 9.52 -17.02
CA ASN A 24 12.95 10.15 -17.58
C ASN A 24 13.70 9.21 -18.53
N THR A 25 13.06 8.14 -18.99
CA THR A 25 13.60 7.24 -20.01
C THR A 25 14.06 8.05 -21.22
N GLY A 26 15.27 7.79 -21.66
CA GLY A 26 15.88 8.58 -22.72
C GLY A 26 16.98 7.83 -23.44
N ILE A 27 17.71 8.56 -24.27
CA ILE A 27 18.83 8.06 -25.03
C ILE A 27 20.11 8.51 -24.35
N ARG A 28 21.04 7.57 -24.12
CA ARG A 28 22.39 7.85 -23.64
C ARG A 28 23.40 7.60 -24.75
N PHE A 29 24.27 8.55 -24.97
CA PHE A 29 25.42 8.40 -25.87
C PHE A 29 26.69 8.86 -25.18
N THR A 30 27.82 8.29 -25.60
CA THR A 30 29.12 8.62 -25.05
C THR A 30 29.93 9.39 -26.09
N ILE A 31 30.35 10.61 -25.74
CA ILE A 31 31.25 11.41 -26.54
C ILE A 31 32.66 11.21 -26.00
N THR A 32 33.61 10.92 -26.90
CA THR A 32 35.04 10.77 -26.58
C THR A 32 35.85 11.80 -27.38
N ARG A 33 37.08 12.01 -27.00
CA ARG A 33 38.02 12.90 -27.75
C ARG A 33 38.30 12.45 -29.19
N LEU A 34 37.88 11.25 -29.58
CA LEU A 34 38.03 10.72 -30.93
C LEU A 34 36.91 11.19 -31.87
N HIS A 35 35.82 11.69 -31.33
CA HIS A 35 34.74 12.22 -32.14
C HIS A 35 35.07 13.66 -32.56
N THR A 36 34.88 13.95 -33.85
CA THR A 36 34.97 15.33 -34.35
C THR A 36 33.69 16.12 -34.08
N PHE A 37 33.78 17.43 -33.99
CA PHE A 37 32.60 18.28 -33.83
C PHE A 37 31.56 18.04 -34.92
N SER A 38 32.01 17.89 -36.18
CA SER A 38 31.13 17.62 -37.31
C SER A 38 30.37 16.30 -37.18
N GLN A 39 30.98 15.25 -36.62
CA GLN A 39 30.27 13.98 -36.34
C GLN A 39 29.22 14.14 -35.24
N ILE A 40 29.50 14.95 -34.23
CA ILE A 40 28.55 15.25 -33.14
C ILE A 40 27.37 16.05 -33.69
N GLU A 41 27.64 17.09 -34.48
CA GLU A 41 26.61 17.91 -35.10
C GLU A 41 25.71 17.10 -36.05
N GLN A 42 26.29 16.22 -36.87
CA GLN A 42 25.53 15.32 -37.74
C GLN A 42 24.64 14.37 -36.97
N MET A 43 25.13 13.83 -35.86
CA MET A 43 24.33 12.96 -34.99
C MET A 43 23.15 13.72 -34.40
N ILE A 44 23.38 14.94 -33.88
CA ILE A 44 22.32 15.78 -33.30
C ILE A 44 21.30 16.16 -34.36
N ALA A 45 21.75 16.55 -35.54
CA ALA A 45 20.86 16.89 -36.67
C ALA A 45 20.00 15.68 -37.09
N THR A 46 20.60 14.46 -37.11
CA THR A 46 19.86 13.22 -37.39
C THR A 46 18.85 12.92 -36.30
N MET A 47 19.23 13.12 -35.02
CA MET A 47 18.29 12.96 -33.89
C MET A 47 17.11 13.92 -34.02
N ALA A 48 17.36 15.21 -34.35
CA ALA A 48 16.33 16.19 -34.50
C ALA A 48 15.35 15.87 -35.66
N ALA A 49 15.88 15.31 -36.75
CA ALA A 49 15.07 14.89 -37.90
C ALA A 49 14.24 13.62 -37.67
N GLU A 50 14.75 12.67 -36.87
CA GLU A 50 14.07 11.40 -36.60
C GLU A 50 13.16 11.44 -35.38
N PHE A 51 13.35 12.41 -34.48
CA PHE A 51 12.56 12.50 -33.24
C PHE A 51 11.06 12.75 -33.48
N PRO A 52 10.63 13.70 -34.30
CA PRO A 52 9.22 13.90 -34.61
C PRO A 52 8.54 12.67 -35.23
N LYS A 53 9.28 11.94 -36.09
CA LYS A 53 8.79 10.70 -36.70
C LYS A 53 8.59 9.61 -35.66
N ALA A 54 9.53 9.50 -34.69
CA ALA A 54 9.41 8.54 -33.62
C ALA A 54 8.23 8.87 -32.67
N LEU A 55 7.98 10.16 -32.40
CA LEU A 55 6.82 10.59 -31.62
C LEU A 55 5.49 10.26 -32.32
N ALA A 56 5.43 10.53 -33.65
CA ALA A 56 4.23 10.24 -34.43
C ALA A 56 3.91 8.73 -34.47
N GLU A 57 4.91 7.85 -34.52
CA GLU A 57 4.74 6.40 -34.45
C GLU A 57 4.17 5.94 -33.12
N GLU A 58 4.53 6.60 -32.02
CA GLU A 58 4.07 6.29 -30.66
C GLU A 58 2.81 7.08 -30.26
N GLY A 59 2.26 7.88 -31.16
CA GLY A 59 1.09 8.73 -30.89
C GLY A 59 1.34 9.84 -29.85
N LEU A 60 2.60 10.23 -29.64
CA LEU A 60 3.01 11.25 -28.68
C LEU A 60 3.18 12.62 -29.33
N THR A 61 2.97 13.68 -28.56
CA THR A 61 3.18 15.06 -28.99
C THR A 61 4.40 15.69 -28.31
N MET A 62 4.99 16.71 -28.96
CA MET A 62 6.08 17.49 -28.36
C MET A 62 5.64 18.15 -27.05
N GLU A 63 4.41 18.60 -26.93
CA GLU A 63 3.88 19.20 -25.71
C GLU A 63 3.90 18.23 -24.54
N GLN A 64 3.52 16.97 -24.76
CA GLN A 64 3.59 15.92 -23.74
C GLN A 64 5.05 15.70 -23.28
N ILE A 65 6.00 15.75 -24.20
CA ILE A 65 7.43 15.64 -23.87
C ILE A 65 7.90 16.84 -23.03
N TYR A 66 7.60 18.09 -23.46
CA TYR A 66 7.98 19.28 -22.69
C TYR A 66 7.38 19.26 -21.28
N LYS A 67 6.09 18.86 -21.15
CA LYS A 67 5.45 18.69 -19.85
C LYS A 67 6.13 17.61 -18.99
N ALA A 68 6.42 16.43 -19.56
CA ALA A 68 7.05 15.33 -18.86
C ALA A 68 8.42 15.71 -18.28
N PHE A 69 9.20 16.51 -19.03
CA PHE A 69 10.52 16.97 -18.62
C PHE A 69 10.51 18.34 -17.92
N LYS A 70 9.32 18.94 -17.70
CA LYS A 70 9.17 20.27 -17.07
C LYS A 70 9.98 21.37 -17.79
N LEU A 71 10.10 21.26 -19.09
CA LEU A 71 10.77 22.26 -19.91
C LEU A 71 9.79 23.36 -20.31
N PRO A 72 10.27 24.61 -20.48
CA PRO A 72 9.45 25.68 -21.04
C PRO A 72 9.04 25.30 -22.48
N ILE A 73 7.76 25.41 -22.79
CA ILE A 73 7.24 25.10 -24.13
C ILE A 73 7.60 26.27 -25.04
N PRO A 74 8.37 26.06 -26.14
CA PRO A 74 8.67 27.13 -27.09
C PRO A 74 7.40 27.68 -27.74
N GLU A 75 7.38 28.97 -28.06
CA GLU A 75 6.23 29.63 -28.73
C GLU A 75 5.83 28.95 -30.04
N GLU A 76 6.80 28.39 -30.77
CA GLU A 76 6.56 27.64 -32.01
C GLU A 76 5.77 26.34 -31.80
N ALA A 77 5.96 25.69 -30.63
CA ALA A 77 5.17 24.52 -30.24
C ALA A 77 3.76 24.87 -29.73
N LEU A 78 3.49 26.17 -29.51
CA LEU A 78 2.17 26.70 -29.17
C LEU A 78 1.28 26.97 -30.40
N LEU A 79 1.87 27.04 -31.59
CA LEU A 79 1.11 27.18 -32.84
C LEU A 79 0.33 25.91 -33.21
N ASP A 80 0.80 24.74 -32.79
CA ASP A 80 0.01 23.51 -32.85
C ASP A 80 -1.16 23.48 -31.85
N LYS A 81 -1.19 24.41 -30.88
CA LYS A 81 -2.31 24.60 -29.96
C LYS A 81 -3.62 25.04 -30.61
N ALA A 82 -3.56 25.73 -31.75
CA ALA A 82 -4.80 26.15 -32.43
C ALA A 82 -5.60 24.96 -32.96
N VAL A 83 -4.96 23.82 -33.21
CA VAL A 83 -5.63 22.57 -33.61
C VAL A 83 -5.89 21.68 -32.36
N SER A 84 -5.00 21.68 -31.37
CA SER A 84 -5.18 20.93 -30.10
C SER A 84 -6.10 21.66 -29.11
N SER A 85 -6.21 22.99 -29.14
CA SER A 85 -7.12 23.76 -28.27
C SER A 85 -8.59 23.54 -28.59
N VAL A 86 -8.91 22.97 -29.76
CA VAL A 86 -10.28 22.50 -30.09
C VAL A 86 -10.59 21.18 -29.35
N ILE A 87 -9.56 20.41 -28.97
CA ILE A 87 -9.70 19.15 -28.19
C ILE A 87 -9.60 19.44 -26.68
N SER A 88 -9.02 20.57 -26.27
CA SER A 88 -8.98 21.02 -24.86
C SER A 88 -10.26 21.76 -24.42
N GLN A 89 -11.31 21.72 -25.21
CA GLN A 89 -12.63 22.18 -24.80
C GLN A 89 -13.22 21.17 -23.82
N SER A 90 -13.16 21.58 -22.54
CA SER A 90 -14.02 21.07 -21.47
C SER A 90 -14.09 19.54 -21.42
N LEU A 91 -13.10 18.90 -20.78
CA LEU A 91 -13.42 17.68 -20.08
C LEU A 91 -14.64 18.00 -19.21
N ASN A 92 -15.78 17.39 -19.51
CA ASN A 92 -17.01 17.51 -18.75
C ASN A 92 -16.85 16.85 -17.37
N LEU A 93 -15.74 17.19 -16.70
CA LEU A 93 -15.29 16.60 -15.44
C LEU A 93 -14.92 17.72 -14.46
N THR A 94 -15.28 17.55 -13.21
CA THR A 94 -14.91 18.43 -12.10
C THR A 94 -14.10 17.66 -11.09
N VAL A 95 -13.07 18.28 -10.50
CA VAL A 95 -12.23 17.69 -9.46
C VAL A 95 -12.56 18.34 -8.13
N THR A 96 -13.04 17.56 -7.19
CA THR A 96 -13.16 17.95 -5.77
C THR A 96 -11.92 17.45 -5.05
N HIS A 97 -11.25 18.33 -4.30
CA HIS A 97 -10.12 17.99 -3.45
C HIS A 97 -10.35 18.56 -2.05
N ALA A 98 -10.17 17.71 -1.05
CA ALA A 98 -10.24 18.09 0.37
C ALA A 98 -9.03 17.52 1.12
N THR A 99 -8.64 18.16 2.22
CA THR A 99 -7.55 17.72 3.10
C THR A 99 -8.06 17.14 4.42
N SER A 100 -9.38 17.10 4.60
CA SER A 100 -10.07 16.40 5.67
C SER A 100 -11.29 15.68 5.12
N ILE A 101 -11.58 14.49 5.63
CA ILE A 101 -12.80 13.74 5.30
C ILE A 101 -14.05 14.49 5.79
N ALA A 102 -13.90 15.36 6.81
CA ALA A 102 -14.98 16.18 7.32
C ALA A 102 -15.57 17.14 6.27
N ASP A 103 -14.81 17.48 5.22
CA ASP A 103 -15.24 18.33 4.11
C ASP A 103 -15.92 17.53 2.99
N ILE A 104 -16.00 16.20 3.11
CA ILE A 104 -16.64 15.30 2.15
C ILE A 104 -17.96 14.79 2.76
N ASP A 105 -19.02 14.78 1.95
CA ASP A 105 -20.32 14.21 2.37
C ASP A 105 -20.17 12.73 2.74
N LYS A 106 -20.63 12.40 3.96
CA LYS A 106 -20.49 11.06 4.53
C LYS A 106 -21.27 10.01 3.75
N GLY A 107 -22.45 10.36 3.26
CA GLY A 107 -23.30 9.46 2.48
C GLY A 107 -22.65 9.14 1.13
N LEU A 108 -22.11 10.18 0.47
CA LEU A 108 -21.38 10.02 -0.78
C LEU A 108 -20.15 9.11 -0.59
N TRP A 109 -19.30 9.43 0.40
CA TRP A 109 -18.07 8.66 0.63
C TRP A 109 -18.36 7.18 0.94
N ASN A 110 -19.23 6.95 1.91
CA ASN A 110 -19.58 5.58 2.30
C ASN A 110 -20.27 4.82 1.17
N GLY A 111 -21.10 5.48 0.35
CA GLY A 111 -21.72 4.85 -0.82
C GLY A 111 -20.70 4.41 -1.89
N LEU A 112 -19.60 5.13 -2.07
CA LEU A 112 -18.53 4.75 -3.03
C LEU A 112 -17.66 3.61 -2.51
N PHE A 113 -17.43 3.56 -1.20
CA PHE A 113 -16.47 2.66 -0.58
C PHE A 113 -17.09 1.66 0.39
N GLU A 114 -18.41 1.51 0.39
CA GLU A 114 -19.09 0.50 1.19
C GLU A 114 -18.53 -0.89 0.91
N ASP A 115 -18.16 -1.60 1.97
CA ASP A 115 -17.53 -2.94 1.93
C ASP A 115 -16.23 -3.06 1.12
N LYS A 116 -15.61 -1.94 0.72
CA LYS A 116 -14.32 -1.95 0.03
C LYS A 116 -13.13 -2.13 0.97
N GLY A 117 -13.29 -1.83 2.25
CA GLY A 117 -12.23 -1.93 3.25
C GLY A 117 -12.57 -1.23 4.57
N ASN A 118 -11.54 -1.02 5.42
CA ASN A 118 -11.68 -0.40 6.73
C ASN A 118 -11.45 1.13 6.71
N PHE A 119 -11.95 1.81 5.70
CA PHE A 119 -11.77 3.25 5.49
C PHE A 119 -13.09 3.97 5.17
N ASP A 120 -14.16 3.60 5.89
CA ASP A 120 -15.36 4.39 5.96
C ASP A 120 -15.07 5.79 6.52
N TRP A 121 -16.03 6.69 6.39
CA TRP A 121 -15.86 8.09 6.76
C TRP A 121 -15.44 8.28 8.23
N ASP A 122 -16.01 7.52 9.17
CA ASP A 122 -15.68 7.63 10.59
C ASP A 122 -14.27 7.08 10.87
N SER A 123 -13.87 5.99 10.20
CA SER A 123 -12.52 5.43 10.28
C SER A 123 -11.48 6.41 9.75
N LEU A 124 -11.73 7.08 8.64
CA LEU A 124 -10.82 8.09 8.11
C LEU A 124 -10.68 9.31 9.03
N LEU A 125 -11.78 9.81 9.59
CA LEU A 125 -11.73 10.89 10.58
C LEU A 125 -10.93 10.48 11.83
N MET A 126 -11.05 9.23 12.25
CA MET A 126 -10.25 8.65 13.33
C MET A 126 -8.76 8.65 12.98
N LEU A 127 -8.40 8.27 11.74
CA LEU A 127 -7.02 8.27 11.29
C LEU A 127 -6.44 9.68 11.24
N GLU A 128 -7.14 10.65 10.67
CA GLU A 128 -6.72 12.06 10.67
C GLU A 128 -6.39 12.54 12.09
N LYS A 129 -7.29 12.28 13.04
CA LYS A 129 -7.09 12.65 14.44
C LYS A 129 -5.89 11.94 15.07
N SER A 130 -5.65 10.69 14.70
CA SER A 130 -4.57 9.88 15.27
C SER A 130 -3.19 10.32 14.77
N PHE A 131 -3.10 10.67 13.50
CA PHE A 131 -1.84 11.00 12.83
C PHE A 131 -1.63 12.50 12.59
N ALA A 132 -2.20 13.35 13.42
CA ALA A 132 -1.99 14.79 13.41
C ALA A 132 -1.44 15.28 14.75
N HIS A 133 -0.56 16.29 14.70
CA HIS A 133 -0.01 16.97 15.88
C HIS A 133 0.73 16.03 16.86
N ASN A 134 1.45 15.05 16.34
CA ASN A 134 2.33 14.20 17.09
C ASN A 134 3.76 14.73 17.11
N ALA A 135 4.58 14.25 18.05
CA ALA A 135 5.96 14.74 18.23
C ALA A 135 6.92 14.24 17.14
N LEU A 136 6.71 13.01 16.63
CA LEU A 136 7.63 12.40 15.67
C LEU A 136 7.12 12.60 14.23
N PRO A 137 8.02 12.81 13.25
CA PRO A 137 7.64 13.00 11.85
C PRO A 137 6.82 11.85 11.27
N GLU A 138 7.17 10.60 11.56
CA GLU A 138 6.50 9.38 11.09
C GLU A 138 5.07 9.22 11.62
N ASP A 139 4.75 9.91 12.71
CA ASP A 139 3.42 9.91 13.34
C ASP A 139 2.51 11.02 12.79
N ASN A 140 2.98 11.80 11.83
CA ASN A 140 2.21 12.89 11.23
C ASN A 140 1.98 12.61 9.75
N TRP A 141 0.79 12.14 9.43
CA TRP A 141 0.38 11.87 8.05
C TRP A 141 -0.46 13.02 7.52
N LYS A 142 -0.37 13.27 6.22
CA LYS A 142 -1.30 14.16 5.52
C LYS A 142 -2.30 13.31 4.75
N PHE A 143 -3.54 13.77 4.75
CA PHE A 143 -4.64 13.12 4.03
C PHE A 143 -5.12 14.04 2.93
N ASP A 144 -5.36 13.46 1.77
CA ASP A 144 -5.91 14.17 0.62
C ASP A 144 -7.01 13.29 0.00
N TYR A 145 -8.20 13.85 -0.16
CA TYR A 145 -9.38 13.19 -0.73
C TYR A 145 -9.64 13.78 -2.10
N VAL A 146 -9.71 12.94 -3.11
CA VAL A 146 -9.91 13.38 -4.49
C VAL A 146 -11.12 12.64 -5.06
N ILE A 147 -12.10 13.40 -5.56
CA ILE A 147 -13.28 12.89 -6.26
C ILE A 147 -13.39 13.62 -7.58
N VAL A 148 -13.38 12.87 -8.69
CA VAL A 148 -13.62 13.39 -10.02
C VAL A 148 -15.03 13.01 -10.44
N LYS A 149 -15.83 14.00 -10.82
CA LYS A 149 -17.24 13.84 -11.18
C LYS A 149 -17.49 14.31 -12.62
N ASP A 150 -18.49 13.73 -13.24
CA ASP A 150 -19.01 14.20 -14.53
C ASP A 150 -19.95 15.42 -14.39
N LEU A 151 -20.49 15.90 -15.52
CA LEU A 151 -21.42 17.04 -15.54
C LEU A 151 -22.76 16.77 -14.83
N GLN A 152 -23.10 15.52 -14.60
CA GLN A 152 -24.28 15.08 -13.86
C GLN A 152 -24.00 14.95 -12.36
N ASP A 153 -22.83 15.42 -11.88
CA ASP A 153 -22.33 15.29 -10.52
C ASP A 153 -22.12 13.81 -10.06
N CYS A 154 -22.07 12.88 -11.04
CA CYS A 154 -21.82 11.47 -10.76
C CYS A 154 -20.32 11.21 -10.61
N PRO A 155 -19.87 10.54 -9.52
CA PRO A 155 -18.47 10.18 -9.35
C PRO A 155 -17.99 9.21 -10.43
N VAL A 156 -16.88 9.55 -11.06
CA VAL A 156 -16.19 8.71 -12.06
C VAL A 156 -14.95 8.06 -11.44
N VAL A 157 -14.18 8.83 -10.66
CA VAL A 157 -13.02 8.35 -9.92
C VAL A 157 -13.04 8.95 -8.53
N ALA A 158 -12.72 8.15 -7.52
CA ALA A 158 -12.54 8.63 -6.16
C ALA A 158 -11.43 7.85 -5.45
N THR A 159 -10.69 8.51 -4.58
CA THR A 159 -9.69 7.89 -3.70
C THR A 159 -9.35 8.80 -2.53
N PHE A 160 -8.74 8.23 -1.50
CA PHE A 160 -7.96 9.03 -0.57
C PHE A 160 -6.48 8.66 -0.67
N LEU A 161 -5.67 9.64 -0.42
CA LEU A 161 -4.22 9.55 -0.45
C LEU A 161 -3.67 9.83 0.95
N THR A 162 -2.65 9.12 1.35
CA THR A 162 -1.84 9.49 2.50
C THR A 162 -0.44 9.87 2.06
N THR A 163 0.07 10.98 2.59
CA THR A 163 1.48 11.33 2.51
C THR A 163 2.10 11.04 3.87
N SER A 164 3.01 10.09 3.92
CA SER A 164 3.66 9.66 5.17
C SER A 164 5.08 9.17 4.93
N LEU A 165 5.85 9.04 6.01
CA LEU A 165 7.22 8.55 5.98
C LEU A 165 7.22 7.02 6.02
N TYR A 166 7.85 6.39 5.02
CA TYR A 166 8.02 4.94 4.92
C TYR A 166 9.47 4.56 5.20
N LYS A 167 9.66 3.39 5.80
CA LYS A 167 10.94 2.69 5.77
C LYS A 167 11.07 1.99 4.43
N ASP A 168 12.10 2.29 3.64
CA ASP A 168 12.24 1.78 2.28
C ASP A 168 12.52 0.27 2.24
N ASP A 169 12.98 -0.30 3.37
CA ASP A 169 13.17 -1.73 3.58
C ASP A 169 11.92 -2.45 4.14
N MET A 170 10.74 -1.81 4.12
CA MET A 170 9.51 -2.30 4.74
C MET A 170 9.16 -3.76 4.36
N LEU A 171 9.36 -4.14 3.11
CA LEU A 171 9.10 -5.49 2.58
C LEU A 171 10.39 -6.23 2.19
N ALA A 172 11.55 -5.75 2.61
CA ALA A 172 12.81 -6.42 2.36
C ALA A 172 12.95 -7.71 3.20
N PRO A 173 13.84 -8.64 2.82
CA PRO A 173 14.16 -9.78 3.66
C PRO A 173 14.57 -9.36 5.07
N LYS A 174 14.17 -10.13 6.09
CA LYS A 174 14.44 -9.84 7.50
C LYS A 174 15.92 -9.50 7.77
N SER A 175 16.86 -10.23 7.15
CA SER A 175 18.30 -9.98 7.30
C SER A 175 18.75 -8.62 6.78
N VAL A 176 18.08 -8.07 5.79
CA VAL A 176 18.32 -6.71 5.27
C VAL A 176 17.79 -5.69 6.27
N SER A 177 16.56 -5.86 6.73
CA SER A 177 15.96 -4.95 7.73
C SER A 177 16.76 -4.94 9.04
N GLU A 178 17.29 -6.06 9.49
CA GLU A 178 18.19 -6.13 10.65
C GLU A 178 19.44 -5.24 10.46
N GLN A 179 20.06 -5.25 9.28
CA GLN A 179 21.22 -4.41 8.98
C GLN A 179 20.86 -2.92 8.92
N VAL A 180 19.67 -2.61 8.37
CA VAL A 180 19.19 -1.22 8.29
C VAL A 180 18.84 -0.70 9.70
N GLU A 181 18.19 -1.50 10.55
CA GLU A 181 17.88 -1.10 11.93
C GLU A 181 19.13 -0.83 12.77
N LEU A 182 20.24 -1.55 12.54
CA LEU A 182 21.52 -1.23 13.18
C LEU A 182 22.02 0.18 12.80
N LYS A 183 21.82 0.61 11.55
CA LYS A 183 22.16 1.97 11.12
C LYS A 183 21.20 3.00 11.73
N ARG A 184 19.90 2.67 11.82
CA ARG A 184 18.88 3.55 12.42
C ARG A 184 19.09 3.79 13.92
N ALA A 185 19.88 2.99 14.59
CA ALA A 185 20.26 3.27 15.98
C ALA A 185 21.04 4.59 16.14
N SER A 186 21.78 5.01 15.10
CA SER A 186 22.52 6.30 15.06
C SER A 186 21.86 7.34 14.17
N ASP A 187 21.13 6.94 13.14
CA ASP A 187 20.39 7.81 12.21
C ASP A 187 18.97 7.25 12.02
N PRO A 188 17.99 7.66 12.85
CA PRO A 188 16.64 7.08 12.87
C PRO A 188 15.91 7.08 11.52
N TYR A 189 16.27 8.01 10.62
CA TYR A 189 15.63 8.16 9.32
C TYR A 189 16.48 7.64 8.14
N CYS A 190 17.54 6.87 8.43
CA CYS A 190 18.33 6.19 7.40
C CYS A 190 17.44 5.29 6.53
N LEU A 191 17.55 5.43 5.18
CA LEU A 191 16.73 4.69 4.21
C LEU A 191 15.23 4.79 4.50
N THR A 192 14.76 6.03 4.56
CA THR A 192 13.34 6.37 4.64
C THR A 192 12.98 7.34 3.53
N SER A 193 11.75 7.26 3.05
CA SER A 193 11.22 8.12 2.00
C SER A 193 9.83 8.63 2.34
N THR A 194 9.54 9.87 1.96
CA THR A 194 8.16 10.36 1.94
C THR A 194 7.45 9.76 0.74
N VAL A 195 6.33 9.10 1.01
CA VAL A 195 5.51 8.40 0.01
C VAL A 195 4.11 8.97 -0.02
N ILE A 196 3.57 9.21 -1.21
CA ILE A 196 2.14 9.40 -1.42
C ILE A 196 1.56 8.06 -1.86
N ALA A 197 0.63 7.52 -1.09
CA ALA A 197 -0.01 6.25 -1.41
C ALA A 197 -1.53 6.38 -1.47
N THR A 198 -2.20 5.63 -2.36
CA THR A 198 -3.63 5.37 -2.21
C THR A 198 -3.84 4.53 -0.96
N GLY A 199 -4.78 4.93 -0.12
CA GLY A 199 -4.94 4.31 1.20
C GLY A 199 -3.88 4.73 2.21
N SER A 200 -3.68 3.92 3.25
CA SER A 200 -2.71 4.15 4.32
C SER A 200 -2.04 2.84 4.77
N LEU A 201 -1.00 2.93 5.61
CA LEU A 201 -0.28 1.75 6.14
C LEU A 201 -1.14 0.82 7.00
N ILE A 202 -2.33 1.27 7.43
CA ILE A 202 -3.24 0.50 8.29
C ILE A 202 -4.62 0.30 7.67
N THR A 203 -4.82 0.73 6.44
CA THR A 203 -6.05 0.44 5.71
C THR A 203 -5.83 -0.71 4.74
N GLU A 204 -6.82 -1.58 4.65
CA GLU A 204 -6.86 -2.73 3.72
C GLU A 204 -8.12 -2.63 2.86
N GLY A 205 -8.00 -2.94 1.58
CA GLY A 205 -9.12 -2.98 0.66
C GLY A 205 -8.86 -2.27 -0.66
N GLU A 206 -9.95 -2.00 -1.40
CA GLU A 206 -9.90 -1.36 -2.71
C GLU A 206 -9.98 0.17 -2.56
N HIS A 207 -8.83 0.82 -2.42
CA HIS A 207 -8.71 2.26 -2.13
C HIS A 207 -9.04 3.18 -3.30
N LEU A 208 -9.21 2.66 -4.50
CA LEU A 208 -9.48 3.41 -5.72
C LEU A 208 -10.82 3.00 -6.32
N PHE A 209 -11.78 3.92 -6.30
CA PHE A 209 -13.04 3.76 -7.02
C PHE A 209 -12.89 4.26 -8.45
N ILE A 210 -13.30 3.45 -9.42
CA ILE A 210 -13.37 3.81 -10.85
C ILE A 210 -14.71 3.34 -11.41
N ASN A 211 -15.54 4.26 -11.89
CA ASN A 211 -16.72 3.91 -12.67
C ASN A 211 -16.32 3.51 -14.09
N ARG A 212 -16.06 2.22 -14.30
CA ARG A 212 -15.63 1.66 -15.58
C ARG A 212 -16.70 1.72 -16.68
N GLN A 213 -17.96 2.01 -16.33
CA GLN A 213 -19.04 2.21 -17.29
C GLN A 213 -19.03 3.61 -17.89
N SER A 214 -18.38 4.57 -17.22
CA SER A 214 -18.20 5.91 -17.79
C SER A 214 -17.16 5.89 -18.91
N PRO A 215 -17.45 6.43 -20.10
CA PRO A 215 -16.46 6.58 -21.16
C PRO A 215 -15.33 7.52 -20.79
N LEU A 216 -15.52 8.35 -19.74
CA LEU A 216 -14.56 9.36 -19.27
C LEU A 216 -13.62 8.84 -18.18
N TRP A 217 -13.59 7.52 -17.88
CA TRP A 217 -12.82 7.01 -16.76
C TRP A 217 -11.30 7.25 -16.90
N GLN A 218 -10.74 7.20 -18.13
CA GLN A 218 -9.32 7.46 -18.37
C GLN A 218 -8.99 8.94 -18.16
N ASP A 219 -9.84 9.85 -18.68
CA ASP A 219 -9.68 11.29 -18.47
C ASP A 219 -9.80 11.66 -17.00
N ALA A 220 -10.74 11.05 -16.28
CA ALA A 220 -10.89 11.23 -14.84
C ALA A 220 -9.69 10.71 -14.05
N MET A 221 -9.12 9.59 -14.45
CA MET A 221 -7.88 9.05 -13.88
C MET A 221 -6.68 9.95 -14.17
N GLN A 222 -6.61 10.57 -15.37
CA GLN A 222 -5.56 11.53 -15.70
C GLN A 222 -5.64 12.76 -14.78
N LEU A 223 -6.84 13.29 -14.53
CA LEU A 223 -7.04 14.41 -13.60
C LEU A 223 -6.63 14.03 -12.15
N LEU A 224 -6.90 12.78 -11.74
CA LEU A 224 -6.40 12.27 -10.46
C LEU A 224 -4.86 12.25 -10.44
N PHE A 225 -4.20 11.76 -11.48
CA PHE A 225 -2.74 11.73 -11.56
C PHE A 225 -2.13 13.13 -11.58
N ASP A 226 -2.70 14.06 -12.33
CA ASP A 226 -2.27 15.46 -12.33
C ASP A 226 -2.33 16.04 -10.91
N LYS A 227 -3.39 15.73 -10.15
CA LYS A 227 -3.50 16.14 -8.75
C LYS A 227 -2.44 15.47 -7.86
N ILE A 228 -2.21 14.17 -8.03
CA ILE A 228 -1.16 13.44 -7.29
C ILE A 228 0.22 14.04 -7.57
N TYR A 229 0.53 14.41 -8.81
CA TYR A 229 1.82 15.03 -9.14
C TYR A 229 1.99 16.41 -8.48
N VAL A 230 0.92 17.22 -8.42
CA VAL A 230 0.95 18.48 -7.67
C VAL A 230 1.24 18.23 -6.20
N LEU A 231 0.56 17.26 -5.57
CA LEU A 231 0.78 16.89 -4.18
C LEU A 231 2.20 16.32 -3.95
N GLN A 232 2.74 15.57 -4.90
CA GLN A 232 4.10 15.04 -4.86
C GLN A 232 5.14 16.18 -4.77
N GLU A 233 4.99 17.22 -5.59
CA GLU A 233 5.89 18.38 -5.54
C GLU A 233 5.74 19.16 -4.22
N GLN A 234 4.51 19.42 -3.81
CA GLN A 234 4.21 20.17 -2.57
C GLN A 234 4.76 19.46 -1.32
N ASN A 235 4.67 18.14 -1.27
CA ASN A 235 5.12 17.33 -0.14
C ASN A 235 6.56 16.82 -0.31
N LYS A 236 7.23 17.11 -1.42
CA LYS A 236 8.57 16.60 -1.77
C LYS A 236 8.64 15.08 -1.65
N ALA A 237 7.55 14.39 -2.03
CA ALA A 237 7.49 12.95 -1.92
C ALA A 237 8.38 12.29 -2.99
N ALA A 238 9.20 11.33 -2.57
CA ALA A 238 10.07 10.57 -3.44
C ALA A 238 9.29 9.57 -4.29
N ASN A 239 8.26 8.97 -3.72
CA ASN A 239 7.51 7.87 -4.32
C ASN A 239 6.01 8.17 -4.37
N ILE A 240 5.36 7.66 -5.43
CA ILE A 240 3.90 7.52 -5.53
C ILE A 240 3.62 6.02 -5.57
N MET A 241 2.66 5.55 -4.75
CA MET A 241 2.26 4.15 -4.70
C MET A 241 0.75 4.02 -4.79
N LEU A 242 0.26 3.39 -5.85
CA LEU A 242 -1.11 2.92 -5.96
C LEU A 242 -1.12 1.47 -5.48
N ARG A 243 -1.90 1.12 -4.47
CA ARG A 243 -1.73 -0.16 -3.78
C ARG A 243 -3.01 -0.97 -3.65
N ASP A 244 -2.83 -2.24 -3.29
CA ASP A 244 -3.87 -3.22 -2.90
C ASP A 244 -4.84 -3.60 -4.03
N PHE A 245 -4.31 -3.70 -5.26
CA PHE A 245 -5.07 -4.23 -6.38
C PHE A 245 -5.10 -5.75 -6.35
N SER A 246 -6.26 -6.34 -6.14
CA SER A 246 -6.47 -7.80 -6.22
C SER A 246 -6.74 -8.27 -7.65
N HIS A 247 -7.32 -7.42 -8.48
CA HIS A 247 -7.59 -7.67 -9.89
C HIS A 247 -7.39 -6.38 -10.69
N VAL A 248 -6.66 -6.49 -11.79
CA VAL A 248 -6.44 -5.39 -12.74
C VAL A 248 -6.62 -5.96 -14.13
N ASP A 249 -7.55 -5.41 -14.90
CA ASP A 249 -7.71 -5.76 -16.31
C ASP A 249 -6.62 -5.12 -17.18
N ASP A 250 -6.45 -5.63 -18.41
CA ASP A 250 -5.39 -5.18 -19.31
C ASP A 250 -5.47 -3.68 -19.63
N ALA A 251 -6.68 -3.12 -19.69
CA ALA A 251 -6.87 -1.70 -20.00
C ALA A 251 -6.40 -0.80 -18.84
N LEU A 252 -6.65 -1.21 -17.59
CA LEU A 252 -6.19 -0.46 -16.43
C LEU A 252 -4.68 -0.67 -16.20
N ASP A 253 -4.18 -1.89 -16.42
CA ASP A 253 -2.74 -2.19 -16.35
C ASP A 253 -1.96 -1.34 -17.35
N SER A 254 -2.38 -1.34 -18.62
CA SER A 254 -1.79 -0.51 -19.67
C SER A 254 -1.85 0.96 -19.31
N PHE A 255 -2.99 1.44 -18.82
CA PHE A 255 -3.14 2.84 -18.42
C PHE A 255 -2.13 3.25 -17.33
N PHE A 256 -1.91 2.42 -16.32
CA PHE A 256 -0.90 2.70 -15.29
C PHE A 256 0.52 2.68 -15.84
N VAL A 257 0.86 1.68 -16.67
CA VAL A 257 2.18 1.55 -17.28
C VAL A 257 2.47 2.72 -18.22
N ASP A 258 1.51 3.12 -19.07
CA ASP A 258 1.65 4.23 -20.00
C ASP A 258 1.84 5.58 -19.27
N ASN A 259 1.27 5.69 -18.06
CA ASN A 259 1.50 6.83 -17.16
C ASN A 259 2.78 6.71 -16.33
N GLY A 260 3.66 5.74 -16.64
CA GLY A 260 5.00 5.62 -16.05
C GLY A 260 5.03 4.93 -14.68
N PHE A 261 3.98 4.20 -14.31
CA PHE A 261 4.01 3.33 -13.14
C PHE A 261 4.58 1.97 -13.50
N PHE A 262 5.32 1.36 -12.59
CA PHE A 262 5.72 -0.03 -12.71
C PHE A 262 4.96 -0.89 -11.70
N LYS A 263 4.54 -2.08 -12.17
CA LYS A 263 3.79 -3.05 -11.39
C LYS A 263 4.70 -3.83 -10.46
N ILE A 264 4.32 -3.96 -9.21
CA ILE A 264 5.01 -4.72 -8.18
C ILE A 264 4.07 -5.79 -7.65
N ALA A 265 4.52 -7.05 -7.61
CA ALA A 265 3.82 -8.09 -6.87
C ALA A 265 3.99 -7.82 -5.36
N MET A 266 2.87 -7.72 -4.66
CA MET A 266 2.82 -7.57 -3.21
C MET A 266 2.62 -8.94 -2.55
N PRO A 267 2.91 -9.09 -1.25
CA PRO A 267 2.53 -10.31 -0.54
C PRO A 267 1.02 -10.56 -0.64
N ASP A 268 0.64 -11.83 -0.81
CA ASP A 268 -0.77 -12.24 -0.88
C ASP A 268 -1.55 -11.76 0.34
N ASN A 269 -2.74 -11.23 0.13
CA ASN A 269 -3.75 -11.07 1.16
C ASN A 269 -4.46 -12.40 1.42
N TYR A 270 -4.95 -12.58 2.64
CA TYR A 270 -5.64 -13.80 3.06
C TYR A 270 -7.06 -13.49 3.49
N THR A 271 -8.03 -14.17 2.88
CA THR A 271 -9.47 -13.95 3.14
C THR A 271 -10.15 -15.26 3.48
N VAL A 272 -11.04 -15.25 4.46
CA VAL A 272 -11.99 -16.35 4.73
C VAL A 272 -13.35 -15.92 4.20
N ASP A 273 -13.91 -16.71 3.29
CA ASP A 273 -15.27 -16.53 2.80
C ASP A 273 -16.25 -17.24 3.74
N LEU A 274 -17.21 -16.51 4.27
CA LEU A 274 -18.22 -16.99 5.21
C LEU A 274 -19.64 -16.98 4.59
N ASN A 275 -19.80 -16.66 3.30
CA ASN A 275 -21.13 -16.55 2.67
C ASN A 275 -22.00 -17.81 2.81
N SER A 276 -21.38 -19.01 2.82
CA SER A 276 -22.07 -20.28 2.94
C SER A 276 -21.86 -20.95 4.30
N ILE A 277 -21.35 -20.24 5.30
CA ILE A 277 -20.99 -20.77 6.61
C ILE A 277 -21.78 -20.00 7.68
N ALA A 278 -22.74 -20.69 8.31
CA ALA A 278 -23.62 -20.06 9.29
C ALA A 278 -23.13 -20.20 10.74
N ASN A 279 -22.27 -21.19 11.02
CA ASN A 279 -21.85 -21.51 12.36
C ASN A 279 -20.46 -22.19 12.39
N GLU A 280 -19.97 -22.39 13.61
CA GLU A 280 -18.63 -22.98 13.85
C GLU A 280 -18.51 -24.43 13.37
N VAL A 281 -19.59 -25.20 13.39
CA VAL A 281 -19.57 -26.59 12.90
C VAL A 281 -19.33 -26.62 11.41
N GLU A 282 -20.08 -25.82 10.65
CA GLU A 282 -19.93 -25.70 9.20
C GLU A 282 -18.55 -25.14 8.82
N LEU A 283 -18.02 -24.17 9.63
CA LEU A 283 -16.66 -23.67 9.45
C LEU A 283 -15.65 -24.81 9.55
N LEU A 284 -15.75 -25.66 10.59
CA LEU A 284 -14.84 -26.78 10.78
C LEU A 284 -15.01 -27.86 9.70
N GLU A 285 -16.21 -28.05 9.19
CA GLU A 285 -16.47 -28.96 8.07
C GLU A 285 -15.81 -28.48 6.79
N SER A 286 -15.78 -27.18 6.53
CA SER A 286 -15.13 -26.57 5.37
C SER A 286 -13.60 -26.70 5.35
N PHE A 287 -12.99 -26.99 6.51
CA PHE A 287 -11.54 -27.07 6.62
C PHE A 287 -10.96 -28.27 5.86
N SER A 288 -9.82 -28.08 5.23
CA SER A 288 -9.01 -29.17 4.66
C SER A 288 -8.59 -30.17 5.77
N ALA A 289 -8.23 -31.39 5.37
CA ALA A 289 -7.73 -32.40 6.32
C ALA A 289 -6.54 -31.90 7.16
N ASN A 290 -5.62 -31.13 6.54
CA ASN A 290 -4.48 -30.51 7.23
C ASN A 290 -4.92 -29.41 8.20
N SER A 291 -5.90 -28.59 7.80
CA SER A 291 -6.46 -27.55 8.68
C SER A 291 -7.21 -28.18 9.85
N LYS A 292 -8.01 -29.23 9.64
CA LYS A 292 -8.67 -30.00 10.74
C LYS A 292 -7.65 -30.59 11.72
N LYS A 293 -6.56 -31.17 11.22
CA LYS A 293 -5.46 -31.67 12.07
C LYS A 293 -4.80 -30.56 12.86
N SER A 294 -4.54 -29.42 12.23
CA SER A 294 -3.95 -28.22 12.87
C SER A 294 -4.89 -27.66 13.94
N TYR A 295 -6.18 -27.52 13.64
CA TYR A 295 -7.21 -27.06 14.57
C TYR A 295 -7.23 -27.94 15.84
N ARG A 296 -7.37 -29.25 15.69
CA ARG A 296 -7.41 -30.19 16.83
C ARG A 296 -6.16 -30.10 17.71
N LYS A 297 -4.98 -29.99 17.07
CA LYS A 297 -3.69 -30.00 17.80
C LYS A 297 -3.40 -28.67 18.50
N TYR A 298 -3.73 -27.54 17.89
CA TYR A 298 -3.23 -26.25 18.33
C TYR A 298 -4.32 -25.28 18.82
N VAL A 299 -5.58 -25.50 18.43
CA VAL A 299 -6.72 -24.68 18.86
C VAL A 299 -7.57 -25.46 19.86
N GLN A 300 -8.24 -26.51 19.43
CA GLN A 300 -9.19 -27.25 20.24
C GLN A 300 -8.58 -27.77 21.53
N ARG A 301 -7.38 -28.37 21.47
CA ARG A 301 -6.67 -28.92 22.63
C ARG A 301 -6.35 -27.90 23.73
N HIS A 302 -6.25 -26.61 23.35
CA HIS A 302 -5.84 -25.55 24.24
C HIS A 302 -6.93 -24.49 24.45
N ALA A 303 -8.12 -24.66 23.89
CA ALA A 303 -9.20 -23.69 24.00
C ALA A 303 -9.62 -23.42 25.46
N ASP A 304 -9.60 -24.45 26.31
CA ASP A 304 -9.91 -24.36 27.72
C ASP A 304 -8.87 -23.59 28.55
N LYS A 305 -7.70 -23.29 27.97
CA LYS A 305 -6.63 -22.55 28.65
C LYS A 305 -6.85 -21.03 28.59
N PHE A 306 -7.77 -20.57 27.75
CA PHE A 306 -7.97 -19.16 27.51
C PHE A 306 -9.33 -18.66 27.98
N THR A 307 -9.34 -17.44 28.49
CA THR A 307 -10.53 -16.58 28.55
C THR A 307 -10.46 -15.63 27.37
N VAL A 308 -11.51 -15.61 26.56
CA VAL A 308 -11.64 -14.73 25.40
C VAL A 308 -12.66 -13.67 25.72
N GLN A 309 -12.30 -12.40 25.52
CA GLN A 309 -13.18 -11.25 25.79
C GLN A 309 -13.23 -10.33 24.58
N VAL A 310 -14.41 -9.73 24.34
CA VAL A 310 -14.61 -8.71 23.32
C VAL A 310 -14.88 -7.41 24.02
N HIS A 311 -14.07 -6.41 23.73
CA HIS A 311 -14.11 -5.09 24.35
C HIS A 311 -14.63 -4.06 23.36
N GLN A 312 -15.58 -3.23 23.80
CA GLN A 312 -16.12 -2.06 23.07
C GLN A 312 -15.56 -0.73 23.65
N SER A 313 -14.80 -0.81 24.72
CA SER A 313 -14.10 0.30 25.37
C SER A 313 -12.93 -0.27 26.17
N ALA A 314 -12.02 0.58 26.57
CA ALA A 314 -10.88 0.21 27.40
C ALA A 314 -10.46 1.37 28.31
N THR A 315 -9.86 1.03 29.48
CA THR A 315 -9.22 2.00 30.36
C THR A 315 -7.87 2.46 29.79
N ALA A 316 -7.32 3.54 30.32
CA ALA A 316 -6.00 4.01 29.93
C ALA A 316 -4.92 2.96 30.19
N GLU A 317 -5.00 2.26 31.33
CA GLU A 317 -4.06 1.20 31.70
C GLU A 317 -4.14 -0.01 30.75
N GLU A 318 -5.35 -0.40 30.34
CA GLU A 318 -5.53 -1.46 29.35
C GLU A 318 -4.93 -1.07 28.00
N ILE A 319 -5.19 0.16 27.53
CA ILE A 319 -4.61 0.68 26.27
C ILE A 319 -3.08 0.70 26.33
N ASP A 320 -2.49 1.13 27.47
CA ASP A 320 -1.06 1.16 27.66
C ASP A 320 -0.45 -0.25 27.57
N TYR A 321 -1.10 -1.20 28.20
CA TYR A 321 -0.67 -2.60 28.16
C TYR A 321 -0.85 -3.19 26.75
N TRP A 322 -2.00 -3.01 26.11
CA TRP A 322 -2.26 -3.50 24.74
C TRP A 322 -1.30 -2.90 23.72
N TYR A 323 -0.96 -1.61 23.88
CA TYR A 323 0.07 -0.97 23.07
C TYR A 323 1.45 -1.62 23.26
N SER A 324 1.80 -2.01 24.47
CA SER A 324 3.05 -2.73 24.72
C SER A 324 3.09 -4.09 24.00
N LEU A 325 1.96 -4.82 23.98
CA LEU A 325 1.84 -6.07 23.22
C LEU A 325 1.98 -5.84 21.70
N TYR A 326 1.42 -4.74 21.17
CA TYR A 326 1.63 -4.35 19.79
C TYR A 326 3.11 -4.08 19.51
N CYS A 327 3.80 -3.33 20.37
CA CYS A 327 5.22 -3.05 20.22
C CYS A 327 6.06 -4.34 20.22
N ASN A 328 5.72 -5.32 21.07
CA ASN A 328 6.34 -6.64 21.04
C ASN A 328 6.19 -7.32 19.67
N THR A 329 4.97 -7.32 19.12
CA THR A 329 4.72 -7.93 17.80
C THR A 329 5.48 -7.21 16.71
N LYS A 330 5.43 -5.89 16.67
CA LYS A 330 6.13 -5.05 15.69
C LYS A 330 7.64 -5.30 15.73
N ASN A 331 8.25 -5.33 16.90
CA ASN A 331 9.70 -5.52 17.06
C ASN A 331 10.16 -6.94 16.67
N ASN A 332 9.28 -7.94 16.78
CA ASN A 332 9.56 -9.32 16.37
C ASN A 332 9.26 -9.62 14.90
N ASN A 333 8.61 -8.69 14.16
CA ASN A 333 8.22 -8.90 12.76
C ASN A 333 8.96 -7.95 11.81
N LEU A 334 10.26 -8.17 11.64
CA LEU A 334 11.08 -7.38 10.71
C LEU A 334 10.87 -7.75 9.23
N SER A 335 10.04 -8.75 8.92
CA SER A 335 9.58 -9.01 7.54
C SER A 335 8.54 -8.00 7.05
N LEU A 336 7.99 -7.21 7.97
CA LEU A 336 7.18 -6.02 7.71
C LEU A 336 7.74 -4.89 8.59
N ASN A 337 8.82 -4.27 8.12
CA ASN A 337 9.53 -3.27 8.91
C ASN A 337 8.98 -1.86 8.71
N THR A 338 7.94 -1.50 9.46
CA THR A 338 7.35 -0.16 9.48
C THR A 338 7.84 0.65 10.68
N PHE A 339 7.55 1.94 10.74
CA PHE A 339 7.56 2.68 12.00
C PHE A 339 6.50 2.12 12.96
N ALA A 340 6.67 2.33 14.25
CA ALA A 340 5.63 2.00 15.22
C ALA A 340 4.43 2.95 15.02
N LEU A 341 3.23 2.43 15.10
CA LEU A 341 2.03 3.25 15.08
C LEU A 341 1.90 4.02 16.40
N THR A 342 1.41 5.24 16.34
CA THR A 342 1.22 6.08 17.53
C THR A 342 0.21 5.47 18.51
N LYS A 343 0.48 5.55 19.83
CA LYS A 343 -0.46 5.10 20.86
C LYS A 343 -1.82 5.81 20.77
N LYS A 344 -1.84 7.03 20.28
CA LYS A 344 -3.06 7.80 20.04
C LYS A 344 -4.05 7.08 19.12
N LEU A 345 -3.58 6.32 18.13
CA LEU A 345 -4.41 5.49 17.27
C LEU A 345 -5.19 4.44 18.08
N PHE A 346 -4.53 3.74 19.00
CA PHE A 346 -5.17 2.70 19.83
C PHE A 346 -6.24 3.30 20.73
N THR A 347 -5.97 4.47 21.30
CA THR A 347 -6.97 5.22 22.06
C THR A 347 -8.18 5.60 21.19
N GLN A 348 -7.93 6.03 19.96
CA GLN A 348 -9.03 6.41 19.05
C GLN A 348 -9.83 5.18 18.58
N MET A 349 -9.19 4.04 18.29
CA MET A 349 -9.88 2.82 17.86
C MET A 349 -10.92 2.34 18.88
N VAL A 350 -10.55 2.28 20.16
CA VAL A 350 -11.47 1.79 21.20
C VAL A 350 -12.65 2.72 21.48
N MET A 351 -12.65 3.92 20.91
CA MET A 351 -13.77 4.89 21.00
C MET A 351 -14.74 4.79 19.81
N GLN A 352 -14.40 4.00 18.77
CA GLN A 352 -15.21 3.91 17.56
C GLN A 352 -16.21 2.74 17.65
N ARG A 353 -17.45 2.97 17.20
CA ARG A 353 -18.51 1.93 17.20
C ARG A 353 -18.24 0.79 16.22
N ASN A 354 -17.57 1.10 15.11
CA ASN A 354 -17.20 0.13 14.09
C ASN A 354 -15.85 -0.58 14.37
N TRP A 355 -15.32 -0.40 15.59
CA TRP A 355 -14.15 -1.12 16.06
C TRP A 355 -14.47 -1.92 17.32
N GLU A 356 -13.76 -3.01 17.54
CA GLU A 356 -13.75 -3.77 18.77
C GLU A 356 -12.38 -4.43 18.98
N THR A 357 -12.09 -4.75 20.23
CA THR A 357 -10.83 -5.43 20.58
C THR A 357 -11.15 -6.81 21.13
N ILE A 358 -10.52 -7.84 20.58
CA ILE A 358 -10.59 -9.20 21.11
C ILE A 358 -9.33 -9.44 21.94
N SER A 359 -9.46 -9.85 23.21
CA SER A 359 -8.34 -10.23 24.06
C SER A 359 -8.40 -11.70 24.44
N LEU A 360 -7.21 -12.31 24.55
CA LEU A 360 -7.01 -13.67 25.02
C LEU A 360 -6.15 -13.62 26.27
N THR A 361 -6.67 -14.09 27.39
CA THR A 361 -5.97 -14.18 28.69
C THR A 361 -5.82 -15.64 29.10
N ILE A 362 -4.64 -16.03 29.58
CA ILE A 362 -4.44 -17.36 30.15
C ILE A 362 -5.22 -17.46 31.46
N ARG A 363 -5.97 -18.56 31.65
CA ARG A 363 -6.70 -18.80 32.89
C ARG A 363 -5.73 -19.04 34.05
N PRO A 364 -6.04 -18.55 35.25
CA PRO A 364 -5.12 -18.60 36.38
C PRO A 364 -4.52 -19.99 36.67
N GLU A 365 -5.32 -21.05 36.49
CA GLU A 365 -4.89 -22.46 36.75
C GLU A 365 -3.87 -22.98 35.73
N TYR A 366 -3.65 -22.25 34.63
CA TYR A 366 -2.67 -22.57 33.57
C TYR A 366 -1.58 -21.52 33.41
N ASP A 367 -1.62 -20.47 34.25
CA ASP A 367 -0.66 -19.35 34.20
C ASP A 367 0.54 -19.64 35.14
N TYR A 368 1.41 -20.57 34.73
CA TYR A 368 2.60 -20.90 35.47
C TYR A 368 3.75 -19.90 35.36
N GLU A 369 3.66 -18.95 34.43
CA GLU A 369 4.63 -17.84 34.25
C GLU A 369 4.25 -16.60 35.08
N GLY A 370 3.04 -16.56 35.63
CA GLY A 370 2.60 -15.50 36.53
C GLY A 370 2.24 -14.19 35.81
N LEU A 371 1.67 -14.25 34.62
CA LEU A 371 1.19 -13.08 33.90
C LEU A 371 -0.04 -12.44 34.57
N GLY A 372 -0.71 -13.20 35.44
CA GLY A 372 -1.94 -12.78 36.08
C GLY A 372 -3.11 -12.67 35.10
N ASN A 373 -4.00 -11.72 35.32
CA ASN A 373 -5.15 -11.50 34.44
C ASN A 373 -4.82 -10.64 33.19
N LYS A 374 -3.55 -10.56 32.79
CA LYS A 374 -3.15 -9.78 31.63
C LYS A 374 -3.32 -10.59 30.34
N PRO A 375 -3.86 -10.00 29.26
CA PRO A 375 -3.95 -10.67 27.97
C PRO A 375 -2.58 -11.05 27.40
N VAL A 376 -2.49 -12.24 26.80
CA VAL A 376 -1.32 -12.69 26.01
C VAL A 376 -1.46 -12.35 24.52
N ALA A 377 -2.67 -12.01 24.09
CA ALA A 377 -2.92 -11.51 22.75
C ALA A 377 -4.08 -10.53 22.77
N VAL A 378 -3.98 -9.50 21.94
CA VAL A 378 -5.05 -8.52 21.67
C VAL A 378 -5.13 -8.28 20.17
N ILE A 379 -6.35 -8.20 19.64
CA ILE A 379 -6.60 -7.97 18.21
C ILE A 379 -7.57 -6.80 18.09
N PHE A 380 -7.16 -5.75 17.38
CA PHE A 380 -8.00 -4.61 17.04
C PHE A 380 -8.66 -4.86 15.70
N CYS A 381 -9.98 -4.97 15.71
CA CYS A 381 -10.78 -5.36 14.56
C CYS A 381 -11.73 -4.25 14.15
N ASN A 382 -11.77 -3.99 12.84
CA ASN A 382 -12.79 -3.13 12.23
C ASN A 382 -13.97 -3.98 11.74
N LYS A 383 -15.18 -3.44 11.85
CA LYS A 383 -16.44 -4.04 11.41
C LYS A 383 -17.03 -3.20 10.30
N THR A 384 -17.19 -3.78 9.12
CA THR A 384 -17.99 -3.18 8.05
C THR A 384 -19.36 -3.90 7.97
N THR A 385 -20.20 -3.53 7.01
CA THR A 385 -21.49 -4.18 6.80
C THR A 385 -21.36 -5.67 6.52
N ASN A 386 -20.36 -6.07 5.71
CA ASN A 386 -20.17 -7.46 5.29
C ASN A 386 -18.82 -8.07 5.70
N SER A 387 -17.88 -7.27 6.16
CA SER A 387 -16.53 -7.76 6.46
C SER A 387 -16.11 -7.53 7.91
N PHE A 388 -15.31 -8.45 8.44
CA PHE A 388 -14.60 -8.33 9.70
C PHE A 388 -13.09 -8.31 9.45
N ILE A 389 -12.41 -7.26 9.88
CA ILE A 389 -11.03 -6.96 9.49
C ILE A 389 -10.16 -6.82 10.74
N PRO A 390 -9.40 -7.86 11.16
CA PRO A 390 -8.40 -7.76 12.22
C PRO A 390 -7.19 -6.99 11.70
N VAL A 391 -7.09 -5.72 12.04
CA VAL A 391 -6.09 -4.78 11.48
C VAL A 391 -4.76 -4.87 12.21
N ILE A 392 -4.80 -4.95 13.55
CA ILE A 392 -3.60 -4.94 14.39
C ILE A 392 -3.68 -6.08 15.40
N ILE A 393 -2.56 -6.80 15.58
CA ILE A 393 -2.39 -7.78 16.63
C ILE A 393 -1.21 -7.41 17.52
N GLY A 394 -1.42 -7.46 18.83
CA GLY A 394 -0.39 -7.38 19.87
C GLY A 394 -0.26 -8.70 20.60
N MET A 395 0.97 -9.14 20.92
CA MET A 395 1.20 -10.44 21.57
C MET A 395 2.29 -10.39 22.62
N ASP A 396 2.06 -11.13 23.71
CA ASP A 396 3.10 -11.69 24.56
C ASP A 396 3.54 -13.05 24.01
N TYR A 397 4.83 -13.29 23.96
CA TYR A 397 5.38 -14.50 23.37
C TYR A 397 5.70 -15.59 24.39
N THR A 398 5.47 -15.35 25.68
CA THR A 398 5.77 -16.28 26.79
C THR A 398 5.17 -17.67 26.55
N TYR A 399 3.89 -17.74 26.19
CA TYR A 399 3.19 -19.02 25.93
C TYR A 399 3.16 -19.42 24.45
N ARG A 400 3.99 -18.80 23.57
CA ARG A 400 3.97 -19.01 22.12
C ARG A 400 3.99 -20.48 21.70
N ASN A 401 4.86 -21.28 22.34
CA ASN A 401 5.10 -22.68 21.97
C ASN A 401 4.30 -23.66 22.82
N THR A 402 3.65 -23.21 23.89
CA THR A 402 2.91 -24.05 24.82
C THR A 402 1.43 -24.10 24.51
N TYR A 403 0.80 -22.93 24.38
CA TYR A 403 -0.65 -22.82 24.18
C TYR A 403 -1.01 -22.19 22.83
N PHE A 404 -0.03 -21.77 22.02
CA PHE A 404 -0.21 -21.24 20.65
C PHE A 404 -1.20 -20.05 20.54
N PRO A 405 -1.05 -18.97 21.32
CA PRO A 405 -2.02 -17.88 21.40
C PRO A 405 -2.30 -17.23 20.05
N TYR A 406 -1.33 -17.15 19.11
CA TYR A 406 -1.57 -16.62 17.77
C TYR A 406 -2.61 -17.44 16.97
N ARG A 407 -2.56 -18.78 17.07
CA ARG A 407 -3.53 -19.64 16.38
C ARG A 407 -4.89 -19.58 17.03
N GLN A 408 -4.95 -19.46 18.36
CA GLN A 408 -6.18 -19.18 19.08
C GLN A 408 -6.78 -17.85 18.63
N ALA A 409 -5.96 -16.77 18.56
CA ALA A 409 -6.38 -15.45 18.13
C ALA A 409 -6.99 -15.46 16.73
N LEU A 410 -6.31 -16.07 15.74
CA LEU A 410 -6.84 -16.20 14.37
C LEU A 410 -8.20 -16.93 14.32
N TYR A 411 -8.32 -18.01 15.10
CA TYR A 411 -9.56 -18.77 15.14
C TYR A 411 -10.69 -17.96 15.79
N GLN A 412 -10.43 -17.28 16.90
CA GLN A 412 -11.41 -16.46 17.61
C GLN A 412 -11.89 -15.27 16.79
N VAL A 413 -11.03 -14.69 15.95
CA VAL A 413 -11.43 -13.66 14.97
C VAL A 413 -12.48 -14.19 14.01
N ILE A 414 -12.33 -15.43 13.48
CA ILE A 414 -13.29 -16.01 12.56
C ILE A 414 -14.61 -16.38 13.28
N VAL A 415 -14.51 -16.94 14.49
CA VAL A 415 -15.69 -17.22 15.33
C VAL A 415 -16.46 -15.93 15.61
N ARG A 416 -15.75 -14.84 15.92
CA ARG A 416 -16.39 -13.54 16.15
C ARG A 416 -17.08 -13.01 14.90
N ALA A 417 -16.46 -13.15 13.74
CA ALA A 417 -17.06 -12.77 12.46
C ALA A 417 -18.36 -13.52 12.18
N LEU A 418 -18.43 -14.82 12.48
CA LEU A 418 -19.65 -15.63 12.39
C LEU A 418 -20.73 -15.10 13.33
N GLN A 419 -20.39 -14.77 14.59
CA GLN A 419 -21.33 -14.18 15.55
C GLN A 419 -21.92 -12.85 15.07
N LEU A 420 -21.17 -12.09 14.27
CA LEU A 420 -21.57 -10.83 13.67
C LEU A 420 -22.29 -11.00 12.32
N ASN A 421 -22.45 -12.23 11.82
CA ASN A 421 -22.97 -12.53 10.50
C ASN A 421 -22.19 -11.87 9.36
N SER A 422 -20.88 -11.66 9.54
CA SER A 422 -20.00 -11.15 8.50
C SER A 422 -19.89 -12.12 7.35
N LYS A 423 -19.78 -11.61 6.12
CA LYS A 423 -19.64 -12.43 4.91
C LYS A 423 -18.19 -12.80 4.61
N LYS A 424 -17.24 -11.98 5.08
CA LYS A 424 -15.82 -12.16 4.85
C LYS A 424 -14.99 -11.77 6.06
N VAL A 425 -13.83 -12.44 6.22
CA VAL A 425 -12.79 -12.00 7.15
C VAL A 425 -11.54 -11.70 6.34
N HIS A 426 -11.07 -10.47 6.39
CA HIS A 426 -9.80 -10.08 5.77
C HIS A 426 -8.69 -10.18 6.81
N LEU A 427 -7.85 -11.20 6.69
CA LEU A 427 -6.76 -11.44 7.65
C LEU A 427 -5.47 -10.69 7.31
N GLY A 428 -5.46 -9.92 6.22
CA GLY A 428 -4.30 -9.19 5.74
C GLY A 428 -3.19 -10.10 5.18
N PHE A 429 -2.06 -9.52 4.84
CA PHE A 429 -0.87 -10.26 4.42
C PHE A 429 -0.04 -10.70 5.63
N SER A 430 1.11 -11.32 5.46
CA SER A 430 1.96 -11.94 6.49
C SER A 430 1.39 -13.24 7.10
N ALA A 431 2.26 -14.05 7.69
CA ALA A 431 1.92 -15.32 8.36
C ALA A 431 0.99 -16.26 7.57
N GLY A 432 1.08 -16.27 6.23
CA GLY A 432 0.18 -16.98 5.32
C GLY A 432 0.04 -18.47 5.61
N ILE A 433 1.09 -19.14 6.10
CA ILE A 433 1.04 -20.55 6.51
C ILE A 433 0.01 -20.75 7.62
N GLU A 434 -0.02 -19.87 8.62
CA GLU A 434 -0.94 -19.99 9.75
C GLU A 434 -2.38 -19.63 9.35
N LYS A 435 -2.55 -18.62 8.49
CA LYS A 435 -3.85 -18.20 7.97
C LYS A 435 -4.52 -19.27 7.13
N ARG A 436 -3.76 -19.98 6.28
CA ARG A 436 -4.31 -21.13 5.51
C ARG A 436 -4.81 -22.25 6.42
N LYS A 437 -4.24 -22.42 7.61
CA LYS A 437 -4.69 -23.45 8.56
C LYS A 437 -6.04 -23.17 9.20
N VAL A 438 -6.51 -21.94 9.15
CA VAL A 438 -7.85 -21.54 9.58
C VAL A 438 -8.81 -21.32 8.41
N GLY A 439 -8.48 -21.86 7.23
CA GLY A 439 -9.36 -21.83 6.06
C GLY A 439 -9.21 -20.62 5.16
N ALA A 440 -8.25 -19.71 5.43
CA ALA A 440 -8.04 -18.56 4.57
C ALA A 440 -7.41 -18.93 3.24
N LEU A 441 -7.88 -18.30 2.18
CA LEU A 441 -7.36 -18.44 0.82
C LEU A 441 -6.42 -17.24 0.51
N PRO A 442 -5.30 -17.48 -0.18
CA PRO A 442 -4.44 -16.42 -0.65
C PRO A 442 -5.10 -15.69 -1.82
N MET A 443 -5.03 -14.37 -1.81
CA MET A 443 -5.44 -13.50 -2.89
C MET A 443 -4.22 -12.68 -3.34
N PRO A 444 -3.71 -12.91 -4.56
CA PRO A 444 -2.63 -12.12 -5.11
C PRO A 444 -2.96 -10.63 -5.09
N THR A 445 -2.01 -9.81 -4.69
CA THR A 445 -2.15 -8.36 -4.71
C THR A 445 -0.99 -7.71 -5.42
N TYR A 446 -1.26 -6.55 -5.99
CA TYR A 446 -0.31 -5.76 -6.75
C TYR A 446 -0.32 -4.31 -6.27
N ALA A 447 0.81 -3.65 -6.47
CA ALA A 447 0.93 -2.20 -6.37
C ALA A 447 1.53 -1.65 -7.66
N TYR A 448 1.28 -0.38 -7.94
CA TYR A 448 1.88 0.37 -9.02
C TYR A 448 2.64 1.54 -8.43
N MET A 449 3.91 1.68 -8.77
CA MET A 449 4.81 2.63 -8.15
C MET A 449 5.49 3.51 -9.18
N GLN A 450 5.66 4.78 -8.84
CA GLN A 450 6.59 5.70 -9.48
C GLN A 450 7.60 6.19 -8.45
N THR A 451 8.84 6.38 -8.85
CA THR A 451 9.89 6.95 -8.00
C THR A 451 10.59 8.09 -8.72
N LYS A 452 10.94 9.14 -7.96
CA LYS A 452 11.81 10.22 -8.45
C LYS A 452 13.29 9.92 -8.29
N ASP A 453 13.61 9.06 -7.30
CA ASP A 453 14.98 8.74 -6.93
C ASP A 453 15.09 7.24 -6.63
N THR A 454 16.05 6.58 -7.23
CA THR A 454 16.30 5.14 -7.07
C THR A 454 17.35 4.82 -6.02
N TYR A 455 18.01 5.83 -5.43
CA TYR A 455 19.13 5.63 -4.52
C TYR A 455 18.83 4.66 -3.37
N ASN A 456 17.71 4.87 -2.66
CA ASN A 456 17.35 4.00 -1.54
C ASN A 456 17.00 2.58 -2.00
N ILE A 457 16.35 2.44 -3.16
CA ILE A 457 16.01 1.15 -3.76
C ILE A 457 17.29 0.39 -4.11
N GLU A 458 18.25 1.06 -4.73
CA GLU A 458 19.55 0.48 -5.10
C GLU A 458 20.39 0.10 -3.87
N ALA A 459 20.37 0.94 -2.83
CA ALA A 459 21.03 0.66 -1.56
C ALA A 459 20.47 -0.60 -0.88
N ILE A 460 19.15 -0.77 -0.86
CA ILE A 460 18.49 -1.97 -0.33
C ILE A 460 18.79 -3.21 -1.18
N ALA A 461 18.78 -3.07 -2.50
CA ALA A 461 19.13 -4.16 -3.42
C ALA A 461 20.59 -4.62 -3.22
N ALA A 462 21.51 -3.68 -3.03
CA ALA A 462 22.92 -3.99 -2.73
C ALA A 462 23.07 -4.74 -1.40
N LEU A 463 22.37 -4.32 -0.34
CA LEU A 463 22.33 -5.01 0.95
C LEU A 463 21.73 -6.43 0.82
N SER A 464 20.68 -6.60 0.01
CA SER A 464 20.07 -7.91 -0.24
C SER A 464 21.05 -8.87 -0.91
N THR A 465 21.83 -8.38 -1.89
CA THR A 465 22.88 -9.18 -2.57
C THR A 465 23.99 -9.59 -1.61
N TYR A 466 24.44 -8.67 -0.77
CA TYR A 466 25.47 -8.91 0.24
C TYR A 466 25.03 -9.96 1.27
N THR A 467 23.83 -9.84 1.82
CA THR A 467 23.29 -10.82 2.79
C THR A 467 23.04 -12.19 2.16
N GLY A 468 22.61 -12.24 0.89
CA GLY A 468 22.45 -13.49 0.14
C GLY A 468 23.77 -14.23 -0.12
N SER A 469 24.91 -13.52 -0.28
CA SER A 469 26.22 -14.12 -0.44
C SER A 469 26.79 -14.70 0.86
N LEU A 470 26.51 -14.06 1.99
CA LEU A 470 26.90 -14.57 3.33
C LEU A 470 26.18 -15.89 3.68
N GLY A 471 24.91 -16.01 3.31
CA GLY A 471 24.12 -17.23 3.57
C GLY A 471 24.58 -18.46 2.76
N LYS A 472 25.28 -18.28 1.64
CA LYS A 472 25.83 -19.37 0.82
C LYS A 472 27.19 -19.89 1.33
N ASN A 473 27.87 -19.12 2.18
CA ASN A 473 29.17 -19.49 2.73
C ASN A 473 29.09 -20.18 4.10
N ILE A 474 27.88 -20.47 4.61
CA ILE A 474 27.62 -21.08 5.93
C ILE A 474 26.83 -22.41 5.79
N GLN A 475 26.85 -23.04 4.60
CA GLN A 475 26.33 -24.41 4.41
C GLN A 475 27.46 -25.40 4.21
#